data_48eb143f8a5d9efd6e23804d52fffc71
#
_entry.id   48eb143f8a5d9efd6e23804d52fffc71
#
_cell.length_a   1.000
_cell.length_b   1.000
_cell.length_c   1.000
_cell.angle_alpha   90.00
_cell.angle_beta   90.00
_cell.angle_gamma   90.00
#
_symmetry.space_group_name_H-M   'P 1'
#
loop_
_entity.id
_entity.type
_entity.pdbx_description
1 polymer ?
#
loop_
_entity_poly.entity_id
_entity_poly.type
_entity_poly.pdbx_seq_one_letter_code
_entity_poly.pdbx_strand_id
1 'polypeptide(L)'
;MEINGRKTKILSFWGKGGVGKTTCAASASVYFASRGYRVLILTSDPTPSLSDIFDREIGPRIRELAPGLEAIELNEETVLDMWKRRFGEEVYKVVSSFFPVDRDIIDYISGAPGIADEFILAYILDIFSSNTYDYIIWDAAPAGGSLRLLKIEEKFYKHLGDASKLYLSLKSTLDKIRRIKGKDPLEVIGEWRKLAEDVLELISSKNFAVYLVAIPEWLGFSQTRRIFNELREFNV
;
A
#
# COMPACT_ATOMS: atom_id res chain seq x y z
N MET A 1 6.24 14.80 -6.08
CA MET A 1 6.99 14.69 -4.79
C MET A 1 8.42 14.27 -5.11
N GLU A 2 9.46 14.84 -4.49
CA GLU A 2 10.86 14.40 -4.72
C GLU A 2 11.16 13.13 -3.91
N ILE A 3 10.97 11.98 -4.51
CA ILE A 3 11.23 10.68 -3.87
C ILE A 3 12.75 10.39 -3.78
N ASN A 4 13.49 10.70 -4.81
CA ASN A 4 14.92 10.36 -4.94
C ASN A 4 15.87 11.15 -4.02
N GLY A 5 15.45 12.25 -3.44
CA GLY A 5 16.25 13.06 -2.48
C GLY A 5 16.10 12.66 -1.01
N ARG A 6 15.17 11.74 -0.68
CA ARG A 6 14.87 11.36 0.71
C ARG A 6 15.90 10.38 1.28
N LYS A 7 16.12 10.45 2.61
CA LYS A 7 17.02 9.55 3.35
C LYS A 7 16.36 8.24 3.73
N THR A 8 15.04 8.25 3.97
CA THR A 8 14.27 7.06 4.35
C THR A 8 14.43 5.92 3.34
N LYS A 9 14.65 4.71 3.82
CA LYS A 9 14.74 3.48 3.01
C LYS A 9 13.60 2.54 3.38
N ILE A 10 13.03 1.90 2.37
CA ILE A 10 12.03 0.84 2.54
C ILE A 10 12.68 -0.48 2.19
N LEU A 11 12.67 -1.43 3.13
CA LEU A 11 13.12 -2.80 2.92
C LEU A 11 11.91 -3.72 3.05
N SER A 12 11.47 -4.27 1.94
CA SER A 12 10.30 -5.14 1.88
C SER A 12 10.71 -6.60 1.78
N PHE A 13 10.11 -7.47 2.61
CA PHE A 13 10.43 -8.90 2.68
C PHE A 13 9.31 -9.70 2.02
N TRP A 14 9.63 -10.36 0.91
CA TRP A 14 8.69 -11.11 0.07
C TRP A 14 9.08 -12.59 -0.01
N GLY A 15 8.11 -13.45 -0.23
CA GLY A 15 8.33 -14.89 -0.38
C GLY A 15 7.06 -15.70 -0.15
N LYS A 16 7.16 -17.01 -0.33
CA LYS A 16 6.07 -17.96 -0.04
C LYS A 16 5.63 -17.88 1.42
N GLY A 17 4.42 -18.35 1.74
CA GLY A 17 3.99 -18.56 3.12
C GLY A 17 4.92 -19.52 3.88
N GLY A 18 5.26 -19.20 5.13
CA GLY A 18 6.04 -20.06 6.03
C GLY A 18 7.56 -20.10 5.78
N VAL A 19 8.12 -19.26 4.91
CA VAL A 19 9.57 -19.23 4.63
C VAL A 19 10.39 -18.38 5.60
N GLY A 20 9.75 -17.69 6.56
CA GLY A 20 10.44 -16.86 7.57
C GLY A 20 10.54 -15.37 7.20
N LYS A 21 9.66 -14.84 6.34
CA LYS A 21 9.62 -13.40 6.00
C LYS A 21 9.57 -12.52 7.25
N THR A 22 8.58 -12.75 8.11
CA THR A 22 8.37 -11.98 9.33
C THR A 22 9.59 -12.07 10.27
N THR A 23 10.21 -13.25 10.39
CA THR A 23 11.45 -13.42 11.17
C THR A 23 12.61 -12.59 10.60
N CYS A 24 12.77 -12.58 9.26
CA CYS A 24 13.80 -11.79 8.61
C CYS A 24 13.52 -10.29 8.76
N ALA A 25 12.27 -9.87 8.59
CA ALA A 25 11.86 -8.48 8.77
C ALA A 25 12.08 -7.99 10.20
N ALA A 26 11.66 -8.78 11.21
CA ALA A 26 11.88 -8.49 12.62
C ALA A 26 13.37 -8.41 12.96
N SER A 27 14.18 -9.36 12.48
CA SER A 27 15.63 -9.35 12.68
C SER A 27 16.29 -8.12 12.07
N ALA A 28 15.91 -7.72 10.86
CA ALA A 28 16.39 -6.51 10.20
C ALA A 28 16.00 -5.26 10.99
N SER A 29 14.77 -5.18 11.50
CA SER A 29 14.29 -4.04 12.28
C SER A 29 15.08 -3.86 13.58
N VAL A 30 15.30 -4.93 14.32
CA VAL A 30 16.13 -4.92 15.54
C VAL A 30 17.57 -4.55 15.23
N TYR A 31 18.13 -5.08 14.14
CA TYR A 31 19.49 -4.76 13.70
C TYR A 31 19.69 -3.26 13.44
N PHE A 32 18.81 -2.63 12.70
CA PHE A 32 18.93 -1.21 12.40
C PHE A 32 18.64 -0.34 13.64
N ALA A 33 17.63 -0.67 14.44
CA ALA A 33 17.34 0.05 15.70
C ALA A 33 18.50 -0.02 16.69
N SER A 34 19.16 -1.18 16.85
CA SER A 34 20.34 -1.33 17.71
C SER A 34 21.56 -0.49 17.27
N ARG A 35 21.54 0.01 16.04
CA ARG A 35 22.56 0.94 15.49
C ARG A 35 22.17 2.41 15.57
N GLY A 36 21.06 2.71 16.26
CA GLY A 36 20.60 4.08 16.49
C GLY A 36 19.74 4.67 15.37
N TYR A 37 19.30 3.86 14.40
CA TYR A 37 18.35 4.31 13.38
C TYR A 37 16.91 4.28 13.92
N ARG A 38 16.08 5.19 13.44
CA ARG A 38 14.64 5.19 13.71
C ARG A 38 13.97 4.25 12.71
N VAL A 39 13.38 3.19 13.22
CA VAL A 39 12.84 2.08 12.43
C VAL A 39 11.35 1.89 12.70
N LEU A 40 10.56 1.80 11.64
CA LEU A 40 9.21 1.27 11.71
C LEU A 40 9.20 -0.10 11.05
N ILE A 41 8.73 -1.12 11.76
CA ILE A 41 8.33 -2.38 11.14
C ILE A 41 6.82 -2.42 11.01
N LEU A 42 6.32 -2.75 9.80
CA LEU A 42 4.90 -2.96 9.55
C LEU A 42 4.68 -4.32 8.88
N THR A 43 3.60 -5.00 9.26
CA THR A 43 3.13 -6.18 8.54
C THR A 43 1.78 -5.90 7.90
N SER A 44 1.60 -6.42 6.69
CA SER A 44 0.34 -6.46 5.96
C SER A 44 -0.10 -7.90 5.67
N ASP A 45 0.47 -8.88 6.37
CA ASP A 45 0.00 -10.27 6.29
C ASP A 45 -1.40 -10.35 6.92
N PRO A 46 -2.38 -10.99 6.26
CA PRO A 46 -3.72 -11.19 6.84
C PRO A 46 -3.71 -11.93 8.19
N THR A 47 -2.66 -12.69 8.46
CA THR A 47 -2.40 -13.33 9.75
C THR A 47 -1.14 -12.74 10.38
N PRO A 48 -1.25 -11.53 10.96
CA PRO A 48 -0.08 -10.85 11.50
C PRO A 48 0.55 -11.64 12.64
N SER A 49 1.87 -11.72 12.65
CA SER A 49 2.66 -12.49 13.61
C SER A 49 3.81 -11.69 14.25
N LEU A 50 3.80 -10.36 14.11
CA LEU A 50 4.80 -9.51 14.78
C LEU A 50 4.61 -9.54 16.30
N SER A 51 3.36 -9.51 16.77
CA SER A 51 3.02 -9.63 18.18
C SER A 51 3.60 -10.90 18.80
N ASP A 52 3.54 -12.02 18.10
CA ASP A 52 4.11 -13.31 18.54
C ASP A 52 5.64 -13.27 18.56
N ILE A 53 6.27 -12.69 17.52
CA ILE A 53 7.75 -12.62 17.44
C ILE A 53 8.33 -11.72 18.52
N PHE A 54 7.67 -10.61 18.83
CA PHE A 54 8.16 -9.65 19.84
C PHE A 54 7.63 -9.91 21.23
N ASP A 55 6.77 -10.93 21.42
CA ASP A 55 6.08 -11.24 22.68
C ASP A 55 5.41 -9.99 23.29
N ARG A 56 4.73 -9.22 22.44
CA ARG A 56 4.04 -7.97 22.79
C ARG A 56 2.84 -7.73 21.88
N GLU A 57 1.75 -7.26 22.47
CA GLU A 57 0.60 -6.83 21.69
C GLU A 57 0.92 -5.55 20.90
N ILE A 58 0.90 -5.62 19.57
CA ILE A 58 1.19 -4.51 18.65
C ILE A 58 -0.12 -3.87 18.17
N GLY A 59 -0.89 -4.59 17.35
CA GLY A 59 -2.18 -4.14 16.82
C GLY A 59 -2.07 -2.98 15.79
N PRO A 60 -3.22 -2.32 15.50
CA PRO A 60 -3.35 -1.44 14.33
C PRO A 60 -2.92 0.02 14.58
N ARG A 61 -2.16 0.27 15.62
CA ARG A 61 -1.58 1.59 15.91
C ARG A 61 -0.07 1.47 16.08
N ILE A 62 0.65 2.45 15.57
CA ILE A 62 2.10 2.49 15.75
C ILE A 62 2.41 2.50 17.26
N ARG A 63 3.21 1.53 17.70
CA ARG A 63 3.65 1.37 19.11
C ARG A 63 5.16 1.21 19.16
N GLU A 64 5.78 1.83 20.14
CA GLU A 64 7.19 1.63 20.46
C GLU A 64 7.40 0.24 21.09
N LEU A 65 8.32 -0.53 20.50
CA LEU A 65 8.75 -1.83 21.02
C LEU A 65 10.06 -1.72 21.82
N ALA A 66 10.95 -0.85 21.36
CA ALA A 66 12.25 -0.56 21.97
C ALA A 66 12.71 0.83 21.52
N PRO A 67 13.71 1.43 22.15
CA PRO A 67 14.28 2.69 21.72
C PRO A 67 14.65 2.66 20.23
N GLY A 68 14.02 3.54 19.43
CA GLY A 68 14.22 3.62 17.99
C GLY A 68 13.51 2.57 17.15
N LEU A 69 12.73 1.65 17.76
CA LEU A 69 11.94 0.64 17.06
C LEU A 69 10.45 0.77 17.35
N GLU A 70 9.68 1.09 16.34
CA GLU A 70 8.23 1.13 16.38
C GLU A 70 7.64 0.05 15.46
N ALA A 71 6.43 -0.41 15.76
CA ALA A 71 5.76 -1.45 15.00
C ALA A 71 4.26 -1.18 14.82
N ILE A 72 3.69 -1.75 13.76
CA ILE A 72 2.26 -1.76 13.49
C ILE A 72 1.85 -3.05 12.77
N GLU A 73 0.73 -3.62 13.15
CA GLU A 73 0.09 -4.75 12.48
C GLU A 73 -1.20 -4.30 11.80
N LEU A 74 -1.26 -4.44 10.48
CA LEU A 74 -2.40 -4.06 9.66
C LEU A 74 -3.12 -5.33 9.18
N ASN A 75 -4.25 -5.66 9.80
CA ASN A 75 -5.15 -6.65 9.26
C ASN A 75 -6.10 -6.04 8.22
N GLU A 76 -6.77 -6.88 7.43
CA GLU A 76 -7.63 -6.43 6.34
C GLU A 76 -8.76 -5.51 6.81
N GLU A 77 -9.43 -5.84 7.93
CA GLU A 77 -10.52 -5.02 8.49
C GLU A 77 -10.05 -3.60 8.83
N THR A 78 -8.92 -3.51 9.52
CA THR A 78 -8.31 -2.21 9.86
C THR A 78 -7.95 -1.40 8.61
N VAL A 79 -7.37 -2.05 7.61
CA VAL A 79 -6.97 -1.41 6.35
C VAL A 79 -8.20 -0.86 5.63
N LEU A 80 -9.29 -1.62 5.56
CA LEU A 80 -10.54 -1.18 4.95
C LEU A 80 -11.17 -0.02 5.72
N ASP A 81 -11.14 -0.04 7.05
CA ASP A 81 -11.62 1.09 7.86
C ASP A 81 -10.79 2.36 7.65
N MET A 82 -9.47 2.23 7.55
CA MET A 82 -8.59 3.35 7.24
C MET A 82 -8.88 3.90 5.84
N TRP A 83 -9.09 3.04 4.85
CA TRP A 83 -9.45 3.42 3.49
C TRP A 83 -10.78 4.20 3.46
N LYS A 84 -11.83 3.68 4.13
CA LYS A 84 -13.12 4.35 4.22
C LYS A 84 -13.02 5.76 4.81
N ARG A 85 -12.24 5.91 5.87
CA ARG A 85 -12.01 7.23 6.51
C ARG A 85 -11.29 8.20 5.59
N ARG A 86 -10.35 7.73 4.78
CA ARG A 86 -9.54 8.58 3.89
C ARG A 86 -10.28 8.92 2.61
N PHE A 87 -10.85 7.94 1.94
CA PHE A 87 -11.38 8.06 0.58
C PHE A 87 -12.91 7.97 0.48
N GLY A 88 -13.60 7.47 1.51
CA GLY A 88 -15.03 7.16 1.43
C GLY A 88 -15.89 8.35 0.98
N GLU A 89 -15.68 9.53 1.54
CA GLU A 89 -16.44 10.73 1.15
C GLU A 89 -16.15 11.19 -0.28
N GLU A 90 -14.92 11.04 -0.73
CA GLU A 90 -14.52 11.38 -2.10
C GLU A 90 -15.10 10.39 -3.11
N VAL A 91 -15.01 9.09 -2.80
CA VAL A 91 -15.63 8.03 -3.60
C VAL A 91 -17.15 8.24 -3.71
N TYR A 92 -17.83 8.51 -2.59
CA TYR A 92 -19.26 8.81 -2.62
C TYR A 92 -19.57 10.00 -3.52
N LYS A 93 -18.83 11.09 -3.43
CA LYS A 93 -19.02 12.27 -4.28
C LYS A 93 -18.83 11.96 -5.74
N VAL A 94 -17.76 11.23 -6.08
CA VAL A 94 -17.49 10.84 -7.48
C VAL A 94 -18.61 9.95 -8.00
N VAL A 95 -18.96 8.87 -7.30
CA VAL A 95 -19.98 7.90 -7.78
C VAL A 95 -21.36 8.53 -7.84
N SER A 96 -21.76 9.29 -6.82
CA SER A 96 -23.05 9.98 -6.79
C SER A 96 -23.19 11.08 -7.86
N SER A 97 -22.10 11.54 -8.45
CA SER A 97 -22.14 12.46 -9.59
C SER A 97 -22.61 11.79 -10.90
N PHE A 98 -22.43 10.47 -11.00
CA PHE A 98 -22.82 9.69 -12.18
C PHE A 98 -24.15 8.94 -11.95
N PHE A 99 -24.35 8.43 -10.74
CA PHE A 99 -25.46 7.52 -10.43
C PHE A 99 -26.20 7.95 -9.17
N PRO A 100 -27.52 7.75 -9.08
CA PRO A 100 -28.26 7.93 -7.84
C PRO A 100 -27.94 6.75 -6.89
N VAL A 101 -26.99 6.95 -5.99
CA VAL A 101 -26.54 5.94 -5.02
C VAL A 101 -26.61 6.49 -3.61
N ASP A 102 -26.81 5.61 -2.63
CA ASP A 102 -26.72 5.90 -1.21
C ASP A 102 -25.29 5.70 -0.67
N ARG A 103 -25.05 6.04 0.61
CA ARG A 103 -23.72 5.94 1.23
C ARG A 103 -23.22 4.50 1.36
N ASP A 104 -24.08 3.50 1.28
CA ASP A 104 -23.71 2.08 1.29
C ASP A 104 -22.77 1.70 0.12
N ILE A 105 -22.71 2.54 -0.91
CA ILE A 105 -21.74 2.38 -2.01
C ILE A 105 -20.31 2.41 -1.50
N ILE A 106 -20.01 3.11 -0.40
CA ILE A 106 -18.66 3.16 0.20
C ILE A 106 -18.28 1.76 0.70
N ASP A 107 -19.20 1.08 1.40
CA ASP A 107 -18.97 -0.27 1.91
C ASP A 107 -18.81 -1.27 0.76
N TYR A 108 -19.65 -1.16 -0.26
CA TYR A 108 -19.56 -1.99 -1.45
C TYR A 108 -18.21 -1.86 -2.16
N ILE A 109 -17.75 -0.62 -2.40
CA ILE A 109 -16.49 -0.36 -3.08
C ILE A 109 -15.30 -0.78 -2.20
N SER A 110 -15.34 -0.49 -0.89
CA SER A 110 -14.26 -0.87 0.02
C SER A 110 -14.03 -2.39 0.07
N GLY A 111 -15.10 -3.19 -0.09
CA GLY A 111 -15.01 -4.65 -0.16
C GLY A 111 -14.55 -5.20 -1.53
N ALA A 112 -14.27 -4.35 -2.52
CA ALA A 112 -13.80 -4.81 -3.81
C ALA A 112 -12.38 -5.40 -3.71
N PRO A 113 -12.11 -6.53 -4.42
CA PRO A 113 -10.79 -7.16 -4.39
C PRO A 113 -9.68 -6.19 -4.82
N GLY A 114 -8.67 -6.04 -3.97
CA GLY A 114 -7.49 -5.21 -4.22
C GLY A 114 -7.51 -3.84 -3.54
N ILE A 115 -8.65 -3.36 -3.04
CA ILE A 115 -8.74 -2.06 -2.35
C ILE A 115 -7.85 -2.01 -1.10
N ALA A 116 -7.88 -3.06 -0.28
CA ALA A 116 -7.00 -3.13 0.89
C ALA A 116 -5.53 -3.09 0.49
N ASP A 117 -5.19 -3.82 -0.56
CA ASP A 117 -3.85 -3.93 -1.10
C ASP A 117 -3.32 -2.58 -1.60
N GLU A 118 -4.10 -1.86 -2.42
CA GLU A 118 -3.76 -0.53 -2.92
C GLU A 118 -3.57 0.47 -1.79
N PHE A 119 -4.43 0.41 -0.78
CA PHE A 119 -4.35 1.31 0.36
C PHE A 119 -3.06 1.12 1.17
N ILE A 120 -2.57 -0.13 1.32
CA ILE A 120 -1.31 -0.40 2.03
C ILE A 120 -0.15 0.33 1.36
N LEU A 121 -0.06 0.33 0.03
CA LEU A 121 0.98 1.06 -0.70
C LEU A 121 0.87 2.58 -0.51
N ALA A 122 -0.35 3.11 -0.56
CA ALA A 122 -0.59 4.54 -0.29
C ALA A 122 -0.22 4.90 1.16
N TYR A 123 -0.52 4.03 2.13
CA TYR A 123 -0.16 4.22 3.54
C TYR A 123 1.35 4.19 3.75
N ILE A 124 2.06 3.25 3.12
CA ILE A 124 3.53 3.20 3.14
C ILE A 124 4.13 4.47 2.52
N LEU A 125 3.57 4.98 1.43
CA LEU A 125 3.97 6.24 0.80
C LEU A 125 3.79 7.43 1.76
N ASP A 126 2.71 7.48 2.53
CA ASP A 126 2.48 8.54 3.52
C ASP A 126 3.54 8.49 4.63
N ILE A 127 3.82 7.31 5.17
CA ILE A 127 4.86 7.11 6.19
C ILE A 127 6.23 7.51 5.64
N PHE A 128 6.56 7.06 4.42
CA PHE A 128 7.79 7.42 3.74
C PHE A 128 7.89 8.95 3.55
N SER A 129 6.77 9.57 3.18
CA SER A 129 6.67 11.00 2.92
C SER A 129 6.83 11.85 4.18
N SER A 130 6.47 11.32 5.35
CA SER A 130 6.65 12.00 6.65
C SER A 130 8.12 12.20 7.03
N ASN A 131 9.03 11.40 6.44
CA ASN A 131 10.46 11.41 6.73
C ASN A 131 10.79 11.21 8.24
N THR A 132 9.89 10.54 8.95
CA THR A 132 9.99 10.28 10.39
C THR A 132 11.01 9.18 10.69
N TYR A 133 11.11 8.18 9.81
CA TYR A 133 11.94 7.00 9.96
C TYR A 133 13.14 7.03 9.01
N ASP A 134 14.24 6.43 9.45
CA ASP A 134 15.40 6.16 8.59
C ASP A 134 15.18 4.88 7.78
N TYR A 135 14.49 3.89 8.40
CA TYR A 135 14.09 2.63 7.74
C TYR A 135 12.62 2.31 8.01
N ILE A 136 11.94 1.90 6.95
CA ILE A 136 10.63 1.27 7.01
C ILE A 136 10.84 -0.19 6.58
N ILE A 137 10.58 -1.12 7.49
CA ILE A 137 10.70 -2.56 7.25
C ILE A 137 9.30 -3.08 6.98
N TRP A 138 9.04 -3.54 5.76
CA TRP A 138 7.74 -4.06 5.37
C TRP A 138 7.75 -5.58 5.28
N ASP A 139 7.10 -6.23 6.23
CA ASP A 139 6.76 -7.65 6.16
C ASP A 139 5.51 -7.82 5.30
N ALA A 140 5.73 -8.13 4.04
CA ALA A 140 4.65 -8.21 3.06
C ALA A 140 3.89 -9.55 3.15
N ALA A 141 2.62 -9.52 2.78
CA ALA A 141 1.81 -10.72 2.56
C ALA A 141 2.53 -11.74 1.65
N PRO A 142 2.14 -13.03 1.66
CA PRO A 142 2.75 -14.04 0.79
C PRO A 142 2.80 -13.59 -0.67
N ALA A 143 3.90 -13.87 -1.36
CA ALA A 143 4.31 -13.28 -2.64
C ALA A 143 3.27 -13.28 -3.78
N GLY A 144 2.31 -14.21 -3.76
CA GLY A 144 1.18 -14.18 -4.70
C GLY A 144 0.29 -12.94 -4.57
N GLY A 145 0.17 -12.39 -3.34
CA GLY A 145 -0.49 -11.12 -3.06
C GLY A 145 0.39 -9.92 -3.45
N SER A 146 1.66 -9.94 -3.03
CA SER A 146 2.58 -8.79 -3.21
C SER A 146 2.83 -8.42 -4.69
N LEU A 147 2.99 -9.42 -5.57
CA LEU A 147 3.08 -9.17 -7.01
C LEU A 147 1.76 -8.68 -7.62
N ARG A 148 0.65 -9.15 -7.07
CA ARG A 148 -0.67 -8.67 -7.46
C ARG A 148 -0.82 -7.18 -7.16
N LEU A 149 -0.27 -6.70 -6.03
CA LEU A 149 -0.24 -5.28 -5.66
C LEU A 149 0.31 -4.40 -6.78
N LEU A 150 1.48 -4.74 -7.31
CA LEU A 150 2.11 -3.95 -8.38
C LEU A 150 1.27 -3.91 -9.66
N LYS A 151 0.67 -5.05 -10.03
CA LYS A 151 -0.21 -5.15 -11.21
C LYS A 151 -1.54 -4.40 -11.02
N ILE A 152 -2.05 -4.34 -9.80
CA ILE A 152 -3.27 -3.61 -9.45
C ILE A 152 -3.00 -2.12 -9.56
N GLU A 153 -1.90 -1.62 -9.00
CA GLU A 153 -1.55 -0.21 -9.02
C GLU A 153 -1.42 0.34 -10.45
N GLU A 154 -0.74 -0.38 -11.34
CA GLU A 154 -0.64 -0.02 -12.76
C GLU A 154 -2.02 0.02 -13.44
N LYS A 155 -2.89 -0.97 -13.16
CA LYS A 155 -4.25 -1.01 -13.69
C LYS A 155 -5.11 0.11 -13.13
N PHE A 156 -5.01 0.38 -11.84
CA PHE A 156 -5.76 1.46 -11.19
C PHE A 156 -5.42 2.81 -11.80
N TYR A 157 -4.13 3.11 -11.96
CA TYR A 157 -3.67 4.31 -12.64
C TYR A 157 -4.28 4.47 -14.03
N LYS A 158 -4.32 3.38 -14.82
CA LYS A 158 -4.92 3.36 -16.16
C LYS A 158 -6.42 3.59 -16.12
N HIS A 159 -7.14 2.91 -15.22
CA HIS A 159 -8.59 3.05 -15.07
C HIS A 159 -8.99 4.47 -14.65
N LEU A 160 -8.21 5.14 -13.80
CA LEU A 160 -8.45 6.54 -13.44
C LEU A 160 -8.33 7.47 -14.65
N GLY A 161 -7.39 7.19 -15.55
CA GLY A 161 -7.28 7.92 -16.83
C GLY A 161 -8.50 7.74 -17.72
N ASP A 162 -9.05 6.53 -17.79
CA ASP A 162 -10.26 6.25 -18.58
C ASP A 162 -11.52 6.84 -17.92
N ALA A 163 -11.62 6.81 -16.60
CA ALA A 163 -12.68 7.47 -15.83
C ALA A 163 -12.70 8.99 -16.07
N SER A 164 -11.52 9.63 -16.12
CA SER A 164 -11.41 11.05 -16.45
C SER A 164 -11.95 11.38 -17.84
N LYS A 165 -11.61 10.55 -18.85
CA LYS A 165 -12.11 10.72 -20.22
C LYS A 165 -13.63 10.55 -20.30
N LEU A 166 -14.16 9.53 -19.61
CA LEU A 166 -15.60 9.28 -19.55
C LEU A 166 -16.33 10.46 -18.91
N TYR A 167 -15.83 10.96 -17.77
CA TYR A 167 -16.42 12.13 -17.12
C TYR A 167 -16.43 13.35 -18.04
N LEU A 168 -15.33 13.66 -18.72
CA LEU A 168 -15.24 14.77 -19.65
C LEU A 168 -16.25 14.66 -20.80
N SER A 169 -16.48 13.46 -21.31
CA SER A 169 -17.48 13.22 -22.37
C SER A 169 -18.91 13.45 -21.91
N LEU A 170 -19.20 13.24 -20.62
CA LEU A 170 -20.54 13.38 -20.04
C LEU A 170 -20.76 14.74 -19.37
N LYS A 171 -19.68 15.50 -19.08
CA LYS A 171 -19.73 16.75 -18.30
C LYS A 171 -20.75 17.75 -18.85
N SER A 172 -20.80 17.98 -20.13
CA SER A 172 -21.76 18.92 -20.78
C SER A 172 -23.23 18.54 -20.55
N THR A 173 -23.50 17.26 -20.34
CA THR A 173 -24.85 16.74 -20.06
C THR A 173 -25.14 16.81 -18.57
N LEU A 174 -24.16 16.48 -17.72
CA LEU A 174 -24.27 16.48 -16.27
C LEU A 174 -24.41 17.91 -15.69
N ASP A 175 -23.69 18.89 -16.21
CA ASP A 175 -23.76 20.30 -15.78
C ASP A 175 -25.15 20.91 -15.99
N LYS A 176 -25.92 20.38 -16.94
CA LYS A 176 -27.31 20.80 -17.17
C LYS A 176 -28.30 20.23 -16.15
N ILE A 177 -27.94 19.12 -15.50
CA ILE A 177 -28.85 18.34 -14.66
C ILE A 177 -28.60 18.58 -13.16
N ARG A 178 -27.39 18.87 -12.74
CA ARG A 178 -27.01 18.99 -11.32
C ARG A 178 -26.00 20.10 -11.05
N ARG A 179 -26.27 20.96 -10.08
CA ARG A 179 -25.28 21.80 -9.41
C ARG A 179 -24.55 20.91 -8.39
N ILE A 180 -23.37 20.44 -8.72
CA ILE A 180 -22.51 19.66 -7.81
C ILE A 180 -21.95 20.60 -6.76
N LYS A 181 -22.30 20.40 -5.47
CA LYS A 181 -21.68 21.12 -4.34
C LYS A 181 -20.41 20.35 -3.91
N GLY A 182 -19.23 20.95 -4.06
CA GLY A 182 -17.95 20.39 -3.60
C GLY A 182 -16.86 20.42 -4.66
N LYS A 183 -15.73 19.71 -4.40
CA LYS A 183 -14.65 19.52 -5.39
C LYS A 183 -15.21 18.89 -6.68
N ASP A 184 -14.71 19.32 -7.83
CA ASP A 184 -15.05 18.69 -9.12
C ASP A 184 -14.57 17.22 -9.09
N PRO A 185 -15.41 16.24 -9.47
CA PRO A 185 -14.99 14.83 -9.59
C PRO A 185 -13.69 14.64 -10.39
N LEU A 186 -13.41 15.46 -11.39
CA LEU A 186 -12.14 15.45 -12.13
C LEU A 186 -10.94 15.79 -11.25
N GLU A 187 -11.08 16.71 -10.33
CA GLU A 187 -10.03 17.09 -9.38
C GLU A 187 -9.71 15.91 -8.48
N VAL A 188 -10.73 15.24 -7.94
CA VAL A 188 -10.58 14.05 -7.09
C VAL A 188 -9.91 12.90 -7.86
N ILE A 189 -10.38 12.59 -9.06
CA ILE A 189 -9.77 11.55 -9.91
C ILE A 189 -8.31 11.91 -10.25
N GLY A 190 -8.02 13.20 -10.46
CA GLY A 190 -6.66 13.70 -10.67
C GLY A 190 -5.75 13.50 -9.47
N GLU A 191 -6.26 13.74 -8.25
CA GLU A 191 -5.53 13.51 -7.00
C GLU A 191 -5.22 12.02 -6.80
N TRP A 192 -6.18 11.13 -7.04
CA TRP A 192 -5.97 9.68 -6.96
C TRP A 192 -4.98 9.17 -8.01
N ARG A 193 -5.06 9.71 -9.22
CA ARG A 193 -4.08 9.37 -10.27
C ARG A 193 -2.68 9.79 -9.88
N LYS A 194 -2.52 10.97 -9.27
CA LYS A 194 -1.24 11.43 -8.78
C LYS A 194 -0.72 10.57 -7.63
N LEU A 195 -1.60 10.12 -6.74
CA LEU A 195 -1.24 9.18 -5.67
C LEU A 195 -0.69 7.87 -6.24
N ALA A 196 -1.39 7.27 -7.22
CA ALA A 196 -0.94 6.05 -7.89
C ALA A 196 0.42 6.25 -8.60
N GLU A 197 0.64 7.40 -9.24
CA GLU A 197 1.92 7.78 -9.86
C GLU A 197 3.06 7.85 -8.83
N ASP A 198 2.81 8.48 -7.68
CA ASP A 198 3.79 8.62 -6.59
C ASP A 198 4.13 7.25 -5.97
N VAL A 199 3.14 6.33 -5.85
CA VAL A 199 3.37 4.95 -5.41
C VAL A 199 4.26 4.20 -6.39
N LEU A 200 3.96 4.24 -7.69
CA LEU A 200 4.76 3.58 -8.73
C LEU A 200 6.19 4.13 -8.78
N GLU A 201 6.36 5.46 -8.64
CA GLU A 201 7.68 6.09 -8.54
C GLU A 201 8.45 5.61 -7.30
N LEU A 202 7.78 5.50 -6.13
CA LEU A 202 8.40 5.01 -4.91
C LEU A 202 8.92 3.58 -5.07
N ILE A 203 8.09 2.69 -5.59
CA ILE A 203 8.43 1.26 -5.77
C ILE A 203 9.62 1.09 -6.72
N SER A 204 9.70 1.91 -7.77
CA SER A 204 10.80 1.87 -8.76
C SER A 204 12.03 2.68 -8.32
N SER A 205 11.99 3.32 -7.15
CA SER A 205 13.06 4.20 -6.70
C SER A 205 14.19 3.43 -6.00
N LYS A 206 15.38 4.02 -5.96
CA LYS A 206 16.52 3.51 -5.16
C LYS A 206 16.27 3.48 -3.64
N ASN A 207 15.14 4.00 -3.18
CA ASN A 207 14.76 4.01 -1.76
C ASN A 207 13.91 2.79 -1.39
N PHE A 208 13.46 2.00 -2.37
CA PHE A 208 12.69 0.79 -2.17
C PHE A 208 13.50 -0.43 -2.59
N ALA A 209 13.62 -1.42 -1.71
CA ALA A 209 14.32 -2.66 -1.98
C ALA A 209 13.47 -3.86 -1.57
N VAL A 210 13.41 -4.87 -2.42
CA VAL A 210 12.72 -6.14 -2.14
C VAL A 210 13.74 -7.22 -1.81
N TYR A 211 13.57 -7.85 -0.65
CA TYR A 211 14.32 -9.02 -0.21
C TYR A 211 13.45 -10.26 -0.39
N LEU A 212 13.89 -11.17 -1.27
CA LEU A 212 13.20 -12.44 -1.50
C LEU A 212 13.67 -13.47 -0.49
N VAL A 213 12.75 -13.92 0.38
CA VAL A 213 13.01 -14.94 1.39
C VAL A 213 12.53 -16.28 0.89
N ALA A 214 13.41 -17.28 0.93
CA ALA A 214 13.12 -18.64 0.49
C ALA A 214 13.81 -19.67 1.39
N ILE A 215 13.23 -20.86 1.49
CA ILE A 215 13.90 -22.04 2.05
C ILE A 215 14.60 -22.83 0.93
N PRO A 216 15.68 -23.58 1.22
CA PRO A 216 16.48 -24.29 0.23
C PRO A 216 15.77 -25.59 -0.24
N GLU A 217 14.63 -25.44 -0.90
CA GLU A 217 13.88 -26.51 -1.55
C GLU A 217 13.59 -26.16 -3.02
N TRP A 218 13.39 -27.16 -3.88
CA TRP A 218 13.16 -26.93 -5.31
C TRP A 218 11.94 -26.06 -5.60
N LEU A 219 10.83 -26.28 -4.91
CA LEU A 219 9.62 -25.50 -5.09
C LEU A 219 9.83 -24.03 -4.65
N GLY A 220 10.50 -23.83 -3.50
CA GLY A 220 10.87 -22.50 -3.01
C GLY A 220 11.75 -21.75 -4.00
N PHE A 221 12.77 -22.38 -4.52
CA PHE A 221 13.64 -21.82 -5.56
C PHE A 221 12.87 -21.46 -6.83
N SER A 222 12.05 -22.38 -7.35
CA SER A 222 11.26 -22.15 -8.57
C SER A 222 10.30 -20.98 -8.44
N GLN A 223 9.61 -20.87 -7.30
CA GLN A 223 8.69 -19.76 -7.01
C GLN A 223 9.44 -18.44 -6.84
N THR A 224 10.53 -18.42 -6.09
CA THR A 224 11.36 -17.23 -5.90
C THR A 224 11.89 -16.69 -7.24
N ARG A 225 12.32 -17.59 -8.14
CA ARG A 225 12.75 -17.22 -9.49
C ARG A 225 11.63 -16.57 -10.31
N ARG A 226 10.39 -17.05 -10.19
CA ARG A 226 9.22 -16.41 -10.85
C ARG A 226 8.99 -15.01 -10.30
N ILE A 227 8.96 -14.87 -8.98
CA ILE A 227 8.79 -13.58 -8.31
C ILE A 227 9.87 -12.59 -8.77
N PHE A 228 11.12 -13.03 -8.78
CA PHE A 228 12.25 -12.20 -9.23
C PHE A 228 12.07 -11.73 -10.68
N ASN A 229 11.67 -12.61 -11.58
CA ASN A 229 11.45 -12.24 -12.98
C ASN A 229 10.30 -11.24 -13.13
N GLU A 230 9.20 -11.44 -12.39
CA GLU A 230 8.06 -10.51 -12.42
C GLU A 230 8.44 -9.14 -11.83
N LEU A 231 9.21 -9.07 -10.74
CA LEU A 231 9.71 -7.80 -10.17
C LEU A 231 10.53 -7.00 -11.18
N ARG A 232 11.36 -7.67 -11.98
CA ARG A 232 12.15 -7.02 -13.03
C ARG A 232 11.29 -6.36 -14.11
N GLU A 233 10.10 -6.85 -14.39
CA GLU A 233 9.15 -6.23 -15.32
C GLU A 233 8.67 -4.86 -14.81
N PHE A 234 8.68 -4.65 -13.48
CA PHE A 234 8.30 -3.39 -12.82
C PHE A 234 9.51 -2.49 -12.48
N ASN A 235 10.72 -2.85 -12.91
CA ASN A 235 11.97 -2.15 -12.56
C ASN A 235 12.23 -2.07 -11.03
N VAL A 236 11.85 -3.12 -10.31
CA VAL A 236 12.05 -3.27 -8.86
C VAL A 236 13.21 -4.23 -8.58
#